data_e28c437f1c4185c314a47f0023439cc5
#
_entry.id   e28c437f1c4185c314a47f0023439cc5
#
_cell.length_a   1.000
_cell.length_b   1.000
_cell.length_c   1.000
_cell.angle_alpha   90.00
_cell.angle_beta   90.00
_cell.angle_gamma   90.00
#
_symmetry.space_group_name_H-M   'P 1'
#
loop_
_entity.id
_entity.type
_entity.pdbx_description
1 polymer ?
#
loop_
_entity_poly.entity_id
_entity_poly.type
_entity_poly.pdbx_seq_one_letter_code
_entity_poly.pdbx_strand_id
1 'polypeptide(L)'
;MSKRRDGGHAAKGPSQRQLRVGEEIRHTLADIFRRGEFRDPELMDLNVTVSEVRISPDLKNATAFVMPLGGSKPELVAALNRASAFLRTQVAHEIRLPYAPRLSFQLDTSFDYAEKIDRILHDPHVARDMTGIVDTGNNDAKDEEEDGGKNHGA
;
A
#
# COMPACT_ATOMS: atom_id res chain seq x y z
N MET A 1 -16.52 16.79 -33.85
CA MET A 1 -16.51 15.84 -33.86
C MET A 1 -15.90 15.04 -32.85
N SER A 2 -14.88 14.82 -32.75
CA SER A 2 -14.32 13.93 -31.94
C SER A 2 -14.33 14.18 -30.52
N LYS A 3 -14.57 15.25 -30.08
CA LYS A 3 -14.48 15.50 -28.77
C LYS A 3 -15.37 14.87 -27.87
N ARG A 4 -16.47 14.54 -28.27
CA ARG A 4 -17.39 14.02 -27.40
C ARG A 4 -16.86 12.86 -26.66
N ARG A 5 -16.04 12.08 -27.18
CA ARG A 5 -15.66 10.94 -26.51
C ARG A 5 -14.80 11.25 -25.37
N ASP A 6 -14.26 12.34 -25.25
CA ASP A 6 -13.44 12.66 -24.19
C ASP A 6 -14.12 12.62 -22.87
N GLY A 7 -15.31 13.02 -22.80
CA GLY A 7 -16.00 13.03 -21.56
C GLY A 7 -16.15 11.67 -20.99
N GLY A 8 -16.37 10.73 -21.80
CA GLY A 8 -16.55 9.40 -21.31
C GLY A 8 -15.27 8.82 -20.77
N HIS A 9 -14.14 9.19 -21.32
CA HIS A 9 -12.92 8.64 -20.87
C HIS A 9 -12.53 9.15 -19.52
N ALA A 10 -12.89 10.33 -19.18
CA ALA A 10 -12.51 10.87 -17.90
C ALA A 10 -13.05 10.08 -16.75
N ALA A 11 -14.17 9.44 -16.91
CA ALA A 11 -14.76 8.70 -15.82
C ALA A 11 -14.23 7.31 -15.67
N LYS A 12 -13.40 6.84 -16.53
CA LYS A 12 -12.95 5.49 -16.49
C LYS A 12 -11.67 5.22 -15.77
N GLY A 13 -11.06 6.16 -15.18
CA GLY A 13 -9.83 5.94 -14.47
C GLY A 13 -8.63 5.79 -15.40
N PRO A 14 -7.50 5.30 -14.92
CA PRO A 14 -6.27 5.29 -15.69
C PRO A 14 -6.32 4.35 -16.87
N SER A 15 -5.60 4.70 -17.92
CA SER A 15 -5.52 3.88 -19.11
C SER A 15 -4.57 2.72 -18.85
N GLN A 16 -4.57 1.76 -19.74
CA GLN A 16 -3.65 0.64 -19.66
C GLN A 16 -2.22 1.11 -19.70
N ARG A 17 -1.94 2.13 -20.51
CA ARG A 17 -0.60 2.66 -20.61
C ARG A 17 -0.17 3.29 -19.29
N GLN A 18 -1.07 4.04 -18.65
CA GLN A 18 -0.77 4.64 -17.37
C GLN A 18 -0.48 3.55 -16.34
N LEU A 19 -1.26 2.48 -16.34
CA LEU A 19 -1.06 1.41 -15.39
C LEU A 19 0.25 0.69 -15.64
N ARG A 20 0.60 0.46 -16.88
CA ARG A 20 1.83 -0.21 -17.20
C ARG A 20 3.06 0.60 -16.84
N VAL A 21 3.05 1.87 -17.18
CA VAL A 21 4.18 2.74 -16.88
C VAL A 21 4.31 2.89 -15.37
N GLY A 22 3.19 3.04 -14.67
CA GLY A 22 3.21 3.15 -13.23
C GLY A 22 3.82 1.91 -12.58
N GLU A 23 3.48 0.74 -13.11
CA GLU A 23 4.00 -0.49 -12.55
C GLU A 23 5.49 -0.65 -12.83
N GLU A 24 5.95 -0.23 -13.98
CA GLU A 24 7.36 -0.27 -14.29
C GLU A 24 8.13 0.66 -13.37
N ILE A 25 7.61 1.84 -13.11
CA ILE A 25 8.28 2.77 -12.23
C ILE A 25 8.27 2.24 -10.80
N ARG A 26 7.17 1.60 -10.38
CA ARG A 26 7.10 1.04 -9.06
C ARG A 26 8.18 -0.02 -8.83
N HIS A 27 8.35 -0.91 -9.80
CA HIS A 27 9.36 -1.94 -9.70
C HIS A 27 10.77 -1.34 -9.70
N THR A 28 10.99 -0.35 -10.53
CA THR A 28 12.30 0.28 -10.61
C THR A 28 12.63 1.01 -9.32
N LEU A 29 11.66 1.72 -8.75
CA LEU A 29 11.89 2.41 -7.49
C LEU A 29 12.15 1.41 -6.37
N ALA A 30 11.43 0.30 -6.35
CA ALA A 30 11.65 -0.72 -5.35
C ALA A 30 13.08 -1.27 -5.42
N ASP A 31 13.58 -1.44 -6.64
CA ASP A 31 14.95 -1.90 -6.82
C ASP A 31 15.96 -0.86 -6.37
N ILE A 32 15.72 0.41 -6.70
CA ILE A 32 16.62 1.48 -6.32
C ILE A 32 16.66 1.58 -4.79
N PHE A 33 15.50 1.49 -4.14
CA PHE A 33 15.44 1.58 -2.70
C PHE A 33 16.15 0.39 -2.06
N ARG A 34 16.05 -0.77 -2.66
CA ARG A 34 16.70 -1.94 -2.13
C ARG A 34 18.22 -1.85 -2.22
N ARG A 35 18.73 -1.22 -3.25
CA ARG A 35 20.16 -1.04 -3.39
C ARG A 35 20.69 -0.01 -2.40
N GLY A 36 19.85 0.93 -2.00
CA GLY A 36 20.22 1.83 -0.92
C GLY A 36 21.33 2.81 -1.20
N GLU A 37 21.51 3.21 -2.42
CA GLU A 37 22.60 4.10 -2.78
C GLU A 37 22.20 5.55 -2.69
N PHE A 38 21.98 6.02 -1.48
CA PHE A 38 21.56 7.39 -1.28
C PHE A 38 22.60 8.17 -0.48
N ARG A 39 22.70 9.46 -0.74
CA ARG A 39 23.61 10.30 -0.02
C ARG A 39 22.94 10.99 1.16
N ASP A 40 21.63 11.12 1.12
CA ASP A 40 20.88 11.77 2.19
C ASP A 40 20.89 10.85 3.40
N PRO A 41 21.37 11.33 4.55
CA PRO A 41 21.45 10.49 5.75
C PRO A 41 20.10 9.91 6.15
N GLU A 42 19.03 10.62 5.88
CA GLU A 42 17.72 10.13 6.24
C GLU A 42 17.27 8.99 5.33
N LEU A 43 17.94 8.77 4.23
CA LEU A 43 17.61 7.69 3.31
C LEU A 43 18.61 6.55 3.37
N MET A 44 19.65 6.66 4.20
CA MET A 44 20.67 5.63 4.22
C MET A 44 20.17 4.32 4.79
N ASP A 45 19.27 4.38 5.76
CA ASP A 45 18.69 3.17 6.29
C ASP A 45 17.24 3.04 5.83
N LEU A 46 17.02 3.34 4.57
CA LEU A 46 15.69 3.37 4.02
C LEU A 46 15.04 2.00 4.07
N ASN A 47 13.91 1.92 4.72
CA ASN A 47 13.16 0.68 4.77
C ASN A 47 11.72 1.02 4.47
N VAL A 48 11.39 1.04 3.20
CA VAL A 48 10.09 1.49 2.75
C VAL A 48 9.64 0.64 1.57
N THR A 49 8.35 0.44 1.48
CA THR A 49 7.76 -0.27 0.35
C THR A 49 7.05 0.74 -0.53
N VAL A 50 7.22 0.61 -1.83
CA VAL A 50 6.47 1.42 -2.78
C VAL A 50 5.23 0.62 -3.11
N SER A 51 4.08 1.07 -2.62
CA SER A 51 2.85 0.30 -2.78
C SER A 51 2.17 0.58 -4.10
N GLU A 52 2.28 1.78 -4.62
CA GLU A 52 1.62 2.12 -5.85
C GLU A 52 2.28 3.33 -6.48
N VAL A 53 2.26 3.42 -7.81
CA VAL A 53 2.69 4.60 -8.51
C VAL A 53 1.57 4.99 -9.46
N ARG A 54 1.09 6.22 -9.33
CA ARG A 54 0.05 6.74 -10.19
C ARG A 54 0.64 7.73 -11.16
N ILE A 55 0.32 7.56 -12.42
CA ILE A 55 0.85 8.40 -13.49
C ILE A 55 -0.26 9.29 -14.01
N SER A 56 0.06 10.55 -14.30
CA SER A 56 -0.91 11.44 -14.89
C SER A 56 -1.20 11.01 -16.33
N PRO A 57 -2.35 11.38 -16.88
CA PRO A 57 -2.70 10.95 -18.26
C PRO A 57 -1.69 11.37 -19.31
N ASP A 58 -0.99 12.50 -19.11
CA ASP A 58 -0.01 12.94 -20.06
C ASP A 58 1.36 12.30 -19.80
N LEU A 59 1.45 11.43 -18.79
CA LEU A 59 2.66 10.71 -18.42
C LEU A 59 3.80 11.62 -17.96
N LYS A 60 3.47 12.82 -17.53
CA LYS A 60 4.50 13.77 -17.12
C LYS A 60 4.71 13.82 -15.62
N ASN A 61 3.77 13.32 -14.86
CA ASN A 61 3.88 13.33 -13.40
C ASN A 61 3.58 11.95 -12.83
N ALA A 62 4.36 11.54 -11.86
CA ALA A 62 4.19 10.26 -11.21
C ALA A 62 4.18 10.49 -9.71
N THR A 63 3.18 9.95 -9.02
CA THR A 63 3.10 10.01 -7.58
C THR A 63 3.33 8.61 -7.05
N ALA A 64 4.37 8.44 -6.27
CA ALA A 64 4.70 7.15 -5.68
C ALA A 64 4.22 7.14 -4.24
N PHE A 65 3.40 6.15 -3.91
CA PHE A 65 2.89 5.99 -2.56
C PHE A 65 3.78 5.02 -1.83
N VAL A 66 4.28 5.42 -0.67
CA VAL A 66 5.26 4.65 0.06
C VAL A 66 4.76 4.34 1.46
N MET A 67 5.20 3.22 1.97
CA MET A 67 4.81 2.76 3.28
C MET A 67 6.08 2.41 4.04
N PRO A 68 6.51 3.26 4.97
CA PRO A 68 7.70 2.97 5.75
C PRO A 68 7.44 1.84 6.75
N LEU A 69 8.43 1.00 6.96
CA LEU A 69 8.31 -0.02 7.97
C LEU A 69 8.49 0.65 9.31
N GLY A 70 7.67 0.31 10.24
CA GLY A 70 7.72 0.92 11.55
C GLY A 70 6.81 2.10 11.72
N GLY A 71 5.98 2.36 10.75
CA GLY A 71 4.96 3.38 10.91
C GLY A 71 5.20 4.63 10.08
N SER A 72 4.36 5.61 10.29
CA SER A 72 4.39 6.83 9.52
C SER A 72 5.62 7.66 9.83
N LYS A 73 6.30 8.13 8.82
CA LYS A 73 7.48 8.95 8.97
C LYS A 73 7.46 10.09 7.96
N PRO A 74 6.87 11.20 8.33
CA PRO A 74 6.80 12.34 7.40
C PRO A 74 8.17 12.83 6.97
N GLU A 75 9.18 12.71 7.85
CA GLU A 75 10.52 13.13 7.50
C GLU A 75 11.08 12.30 6.37
N LEU A 76 10.71 11.04 6.32
CA LEU A 76 11.18 10.15 5.28
C LEU A 76 10.59 10.57 3.95
N VAL A 77 9.32 10.94 3.93
CA VAL A 77 8.67 11.39 2.71
C VAL A 77 9.30 12.69 2.25
N ALA A 78 9.60 13.60 3.17
CA ALA A 78 10.25 14.85 2.82
C ALA A 78 11.62 14.57 2.22
N ALA A 79 12.36 13.61 2.77
CA ALA A 79 13.67 13.26 2.24
C ALA A 79 13.57 12.64 0.85
N LEU A 80 12.56 11.81 0.63
CA LEU A 80 12.36 11.23 -0.69
C LEU A 80 12.02 12.31 -1.71
N ASN A 81 11.23 13.30 -1.32
CA ASN A 81 10.90 14.37 -2.23
C ASN A 81 12.12 15.25 -2.50
N ARG A 82 13.03 15.40 -1.54
CA ARG A 82 14.26 16.14 -1.79
C ARG A 82 15.13 15.36 -2.78
N ALA A 83 15.06 14.05 -2.78
CA ALA A 83 15.83 13.21 -3.67
C ALA A 83 15.12 12.92 -4.98
N SER A 84 13.98 13.55 -5.22
CA SER A 84 13.16 13.18 -6.37
C SER A 84 13.86 13.40 -7.71
N ALA A 85 14.68 14.44 -7.81
CA ALA A 85 15.38 14.69 -9.08
C ALA A 85 16.41 13.59 -9.33
N PHE A 86 17.11 13.15 -8.29
CA PHE A 86 18.06 12.08 -8.41
C PHE A 86 17.33 10.77 -8.78
N LEU A 87 16.22 10.50 -8.10
CA LEU A 87 15.45 9.30 -8.38
C LEU A 87 14.87 9.33 -9.79
N ARG A 88 14.47 10.49 -10.26
CA ARG A 88 13.97 10.62 -11.62
C ARG A 88 15.06 10.26 -12.62
N THR A 89 16.28 10.67 -12.37
CA THR A 89 17.39 10.35 -13.24
C THR A 89 17.65 8.84 -13.23
N GLN A 90 17.60 8.21 -12.05
CA GLN A 90 17.81 6.78 -11.96
C GLN A 90 16.72 6.01 -12.69
N VAL A 91 15.48 6.45 -12.55
CA VAL A 91 14.37 5.80 -13.23
C VAL A 91 14.55 5.95 -14.74
N ALA A 92 14.96 7.12 -15.19
CA ALA A 92 15.14 7.37 -16.62
C ALA A 92 16.20 6.45 -17.21
N HIS A 93 17.21 6.12 -16.41
CA HIS A 93 18.24 5.23 -16.92
C HIS A 93 17.75 3.79 -17.02
N GLU A 94 16.89 3.37 -16.14
CA GLU A 94 16.45 1.98 -16.10
C GLU A 94 15.23 1.70 -16.95
N ILE A 95 14.36 2.68 -17.13
CA ILE A 95 13.19 2.50 -17.94
C ILE A 95 13.36 3.30 -19.19
N ARG A 96 13.15 2.69 -20.32
CA ARG A 96 13.33 3.38 -21.58
C ARG A 96 12.10 4.16 -21.95
N LEU A 97 11.94 5.31 -21.33
CA LEU A 97 10.87 6.23 -21.66
C LEU A 97 11.46 7.44 -22.34
N PRO A 98 10.74 8.05 -23.26
CA PRO A 98 11.22 9.27 -23.90
C PRO A 98 11.50 10.35 -22.86
N TYR A 99 10.65 10.44 -21.85
CA TYR A 99 10.85 11.36 -20.77
C TYR A 99 10.53 10.63 -19.49
N ALA A 100 11.33 10.81 -18.47
CA ALA A 100 10.97 10.30 -17.14
C ALA A 100 9.97 11.26 -16.53
N PRO A 101 8.90 10.76 -15.94
CA PRO A 101 7.94 11.64 -15.30
C PRO A 101 8.54 12.31 -14.08
N ARG A 102 7.98 13.44 -13.70
CA ARG A 102 8.40 14.11 -12.49
C ARG A 102 7.88 13.28 -11.32
N LEU A 103 8.74 12.95 -10.38
CA LEU A 103 8.35 12.10 -9.27
C LEU A 103 7.98 12.92 -8.04
N SER A 104 6.97 12.48 -7.34
CA SER A 104 6.65 12.99 -6.02
C SER A 104 6.27 11.81 -5.15
N PHE A 105 6.46 11.93 -3.84
CA PHE A 105 6.24 10.83 -2.93
C PHE A 105 5.22 11.23 -1.87
N GLN A 106 4.35 10.29 -1.52
CA GLN A 106 3.36 10.49 -0.50
C GLN A 106 3.25 9.23 0.32
N LEU A 107 2.81 9.36 1.56
CA LEU A 107 2.57 8.19 2.37
C LEU A 107 1.33 7.46 1.86
N ASP A 108 1.41 6.16 1.84
CA ASP A 108 0.25 5.35 1.51
C ASP A 108 -0.57 5.21 2.78
N THR A 109 -1.69 5.90 2.84
CA THR A 109 -2.55 5.90 4.02
C THR A 109 -3.57 4.78 4.01
N SER A 110 -3.62 3.99 2.94
CA SER A 110 -4.60 2.91 2.89
C SER A 110 -4.37 1.90 3.99
N PHE A 111 -3.11 1.66 4.36
CA PHE A 111 -2.81 0.73 5.42
C PHE A 111 -3.28 1.31 6.77
N ASP A 112 -3.08 2.60 6.99
CA ASP A 112 -3.52 3.24 8.21
C ASP A 112 -5.05 3.22 8.29
N TYR A 113 -5.71 3.39 7.16
CA TYR A 113 -7.16 3.36 7.11
C TYR A 113 -7.65 1.95 7.46
N ALA A 114 -6.98 0.94 6.96
CA ALA A 114 -7.36 -0.44 7.26
C ALA A 114 -7.15 -0.75 8.74
N GLU A 115 -6.09 -0.25 9.34
CA GLU A 115 -5.86 -0.44 10.74
C GLU A 115 -6.93 0.26 11.56
N LYS A 116 -7.34 1.43 11.13
CA LYS A 116 -8.36 2.15 11.81
C LYS A 116 -9.68 1.41 11.76
N ILE A 117 -10.02 0.86 10.62
CA ILE A 117 -11.23 0.07 10.47
C ILE A 117 -11.16 -1.16 11.36
N ASP A 118 -10.00 -1.81 11.42
CA ASP A 118 -9.81 -2.98 12.24
C ASP A 118 -10.00 -2.63 13.70
N ARG A 119 -9.51 -1.49 14.16
CA ARG A 119 -9.69 -1.07 15.51
C ARG A 119 -11.17 -0.83 15.82
N ILE A 120 -11.89 -0.25 14.88
CA ILE A 120 -13.30 -0.02 15.07
C ILE A 120 -14.05 -1.34 15.19
N LEU A 121 -13.67 -2.32 14.39
CA LEU A 121 -14.32 -3.62 14.46
C LEU A 121 -14.01 -4.36 15.75
N HIS A 122 -12.94 -4.01 16.44
CA HIS A 122 -12.59 -4.62 17.69
C HIS A 122 -13.01 -3.75 18.89
N ASP A 123 -13.84 -2.74 18.64
CA ASP A 123 -14.38 -1.92 19.68
C ASP A 123 -15.27 -2.81 20.52
N PRO A 124 -15.43 -2.58 21.81
CA PRO A 124 -16.23 -3.42 22.68
C PRO A 124 -17.64 -3.69 22.19
N HIS A 125 -18.28 -2.70 21.61
CA HIS A 125 -19.61 -2.90 21.12
C HIS A 125 -19.65 -3.81 19.90
N VAL A 126 -18.74 -3.63 18.98
CA VAL A 126 -18.73 -4.43 17.77
C VAL A 126 -18.16 -5.81 18.04
N ALA A 127 -17.14 -5.89 18.87
CA ALA A 127 -16.51 -7.16 19.16
C ALA A 127 -17.47 -8.12 19.85
N ARG A 128 -18.39 -7.58 20.65
CA ARG A 128 -19.32 -8.41 21.33
C ARG A 128 -20.21 -9.18 20.37
N ASP A 129 -20.65 -8.55 19.34
CA ASP A 129 -21.50 -9.22 18.38
C ASP A 129 -20.74 -10.30 17.64
N MET A 130 -19.50 -10.05 17.34
CA MET A 130 -18.72 -11.01 16.59
C MET A 130 -18.32 -12.20 17.43
N THR A 131 -17.97 -11.95 18.68
CA THR A 131 -17.59 -13.04 19.52
C THR A 131 -18.78 -13.93 19.86
N GLY A 132 -19.97 -13.39 19.81
CA GLY A 132 -21.14 -14.20 20.06
C GLY A 132 -21.23 -15.31 19.05
N ILE A 133 -20.88 -15.03 17.83
CA ILE A 133 -20.98 -16.05 16.82
C ILE A 133 -19.89 -17.08 16.99
N VAL A 134 -18.74 -16.66 17.42
CA VAL A 134 -17.65 -17.59 17.58
C VAL A 134 -17.84 -18.45 18.83
N ASP A 135 -18.33 -17.87 19.87
CA ASP A 135 -18.54 -18.60 21.09
C ASP A 135 -19.47 -19.77 20.93
N THR A 136 -20.42 -19.63 20.08
CA THR A 136 -21.37 -20.73 19.92
C THR A 136 -20.66 -21.98 19.51
N GLY A 137 -19.70 -21.84 18.65
CA GLY A 137 -19.03 -23.02 18.20
C GLY A 137 -18.14 -23.63 19.23
N ASN A 138 -17.55 -22.83 20.03
CA ASN A 138 -16.68 -23.36 21.03
C ASN A 138 -17.38 -24.07 22.13
N ASN A 139 -18.51 -23.62 22.52
CA ASN A 139 -19.22 -24.27 23.60
C ASN A 139 -19.60 -25.68 23.28
N ASP A 140 -19.94 -25.94 22.10
CA ASP A 140 -20.32 -27.28 21.73
C ASP A 140 -19.21 -28.25 21.94
N ALA A 141 -18.03 -27.86 21.70
CA ALA A 141 -16.95 -28.77 21.82
C ALA A 141 -16.71 -29.14 23.27
N LYS A 142 -16.88 -28.28 24.16
CA LYS A 142 -16.67 -28.62 25.48
C LYS A 142 -17.64 -29.57 26.06
N ASP A 143 -18.80 -29.42 25.74
CA ASP A 143 -19.82 -30.29 26.29
C ASP A 143 -19.57 -31.72 26.02
N GLU A 144 -19.12 -32.03 24.88
CA GLU A 144 -18.86 -33.36 24.58
C GLU A 144 -17.84 -34.02 25.42
N GLU A 145 -16.86 -33.44 25.72
CA GLU A 145 -15.88 -34.05 26.42
C GLU A 145 -16.24 -34.36 27.79
N GLU A 146 -16.97 -33.57 28.41
CA GLU A 146 -17.34 -33.79 29.64
C GLU A 146 -18.16 -34.99 29.82
N ASP A 147 -19.06 -35.12 29.00
CA ASP A 147 -19.94 -36.19 29.08
C ASP A 147 -19.30 -37.51 29.05
N GLY A 148 -18.33 -37.65 28.22
CA GLY A 148 -17.78 -38.95 28.10
C GLY A 148 -17.05 -39.37 29.30
N GLY A 149 -16.71 -38.50 30.08
CA GLY A 149 -15.90 -38.85 31.13
C GLY A 149 -16.49 -39.56 32.23
N LYS A 150 -17.66 -39.35 32.54
CA LYS A 150 -18.08 -39.88 33.62
C LYS A 150 -18.67 -41.09 33.62
N ASN A 151 -19.09 -41.56 32.86
CA ASN A 151 -19.75 -42.60 32.92
C ASN A 151 -19.20 -43.74 33.47
N HIS A 152 -18.35 -44.13 33.58
CA HIS A 152 -17.92 -45.24 33.98
C HIS A 152 -17.88 -45.48 35.26
N GLY A 153 -17.82 -44.78 35.81
CA GLY A 153 -17.76 -45.03 37.06
C GLY A 153 -18.41 -46.23 37.55
N ALA A 154 -19.07 -46.72 36.89
CA ALA A 154 -19.72 -47.84 37.39
C ALA A 154 -18.85 -49.00 37.49
#